data_95a28907f57c135b424048fb6ebd54d9
#
_entry.id   95a28907f57c135b424048fb6ebd54d9
#
_cell.length_a   1.000
_cell.length_b   1.000
_cell.length_c   1.000
_cell.angle_alpha   90.00
_cell.angle_beta   90.00
_cell.angle_gamma   90.00
#
_symmetry.space_group_name_H-M   'P 1'
#
loop_
_entity.id
_entity.type
_entity.pdbx_description
1 polymer ?
#
loop_
_entity_poly.entity_id
_entity_poly.type
_entity_poly.pdbx_seq_one_letter_code
_entity_poly.pdbx_strand_id
1 'polypeptide(L)'
;EMIEYIDIGGITLIRAAAKNHRHVTLLTDPAQYPAVIDELKRDGATTGATRTRLAADAFALTATYDAAISRFMRTQAPSEGLPERLPIGLIKVTDVRYGENPHQRGALYRTIGDSPLVSMTVLQGKELSFNNYLDVMGAFALVRDLGAGSIAIIKHNNPCGAAWQGDVL
;
A
#
# COMPACT_ATOMS: atom_id res chain seq x y z
N GLU A 1 -12.77 -5.49 -21.09
CA GLU A 1 -12.56 -6.74 -20.33
C GLU A 1 -12.38 -6.49 -18.84
N MET A 2 -11.56 -5.51 -18.42
CA MET A 2 -11.35 -5.24 -16.99
C MET A 2 -12.60 -4.71 -16.27
N ILE A 3 -13.49 -4.04 -16.98
CA ILE A 3 -14.77 -3.54 -16.43
C ILE A 3 -15.65 -4.70 -15.94
N GLU A 4 -15.65 -5.83 -16.63
CA GLU A 4 -16.42 -7.03 -16.25
C GLU A 4 -15.98 -7.65 -14.91
N TYR A 5 -14.76 -7.36 -14.47
CA TYR A 5 -14.23 -7.85 -13.21
C TYR A 5 -14.47 -6.89 -12.02
N ILE A 6 -15.11 -5.73 -12.26
CA ILE A 6 -15.48 -4.83 -11.17
C ILE A 6 -16.61 -5.47 -10.36
N ASP A 7 -16.31 -5.86 -9.14
CA ASP A 7 -17.29 -6.43 -8.22
C ASP A 7 -18.24 -5.35 -7.68
N ILE A 8 -19.53 -5.61 -7.84
CA ILE A 8 -20.62 -4.74 -7.35
C ILE A 8 -21.25 -5.37 -6.11
N GLY A 9 -21.60 -6.65 -6.21
CA GLY A 9 -22.39 -7.35 -5.20
C GLY A 9 -21.64 -7.54 -3.90
N GLY A 10 -20.42 -8.05 -3.93
CA GLY A 10 -19.58 -8.28 -2.76
C GLY A 10 -19.27 -6.98 -2.03
N ILE A 11 -18.88 -5.93 -2.75
CA ILE A 11 -18.60 -4.60 -2.18
C ILE A 11 -19.85 -4.01 -1.50
N THR A 12 -21.03 -4.18 -2.11
CA THR A 12 -22.30 -3.73 -1.53
C THR A 12 -22.60 -4.47 -0.22
N LEU A 13 -22.43 -5.80 -0.19
CA LEU A 13 -22.66 -6.63 1.00
C LEU A 13 -21.67 -6.29 2.12
N ILE A 14 -20.39 -6.08 1.79
CA ILE A 14 -19.37 -5.65 2.75
C ILE A 14 -19.79 -4.34 3.41
N ARG A 15 -20.18 -3.33 2.64
CA ARG A 15 -20.61 -2.04 3.17
C ARG A 15 -21.85 -2.15 4.04
N ALA A 16 -22.85 -2.95 3.64
CA ALA A 16 -24.06 -3.18 4.41
C ALA A 16 -23.77 -3.85 5.76
N ALA A 17 -22.94 -4.91 5.75
CA ALA A 17 -22.54 -5.62 6.95
C ALA A 17 -21.71 -4.74 7.90
N ALA A 18 -20.73 -4.00 7.36
CA ALA A 18 -19.89 -3.07 8.13
C ALA A 18 -20.74 -1.96 8.79
N LYS A 19 -21.71 -1.40 8.07
CA LYS A 19 -22.65 -0.43 8.62
C LYS A 19 -23.45 -1.00 9.80
N ASN A 20 -23.78 -2.29 9.75
CA ASN A 20 -24.51 -3.00 10.80
C ASN A 20 -23.59 -3.69 11.84
N HIS A 21 -22.37 -3.21 12.04
CA HIS A 21 -21.36 -3.82 12.91
C HIS A 21 -21.82 -4.01 14.37
N ARG A 22 -22.83 -3.29 14.82
CA ARG A 22 -23.39 -3.51 16.17
C ARG A 22 -23.91 -4.94 16.35
N HIS A 23 -24.40 -5.57 15.26
CA HIS A 23 -25.03 -6.88 15.26
C HIS A 23 -24.32 -7.89 14.35
N VAL A 24 -23.36 -7.46 13.51
CA VAL A 24 -22.69 -8.30 12.53
C VAL A 24 -21.18 -8.27 12.74
N THR A 25 -20.57 -9.45 12.79
CA THR A 25 -19.11 -9.61 12.71
C THR A 25 -18.74 -9.86 11.25
N LEU A 26 -18.09 -8.91 10.62
CA LEU A 26 -17.66 -9.00 9.23
C LEU A 26 -16.16 -9.21 9.16
N LEU A 27 -15.72 -10.24 8.45
CA LEU A 27 -14.32 -10.52 8.16
C LEU A 27 -14.09 -10.32 6.66
N THR A 28 -13.08 -9.56 6.32
CA THR A 28 -12.71 -9.23 4.93
C THR A 28 -11.32 -9.73 4.54
N ASP A 29 -10.60 -10.33 5.50
CA ASP A 29 -9.28 -10.91 5.31
C ASP A 29 -9.18 -12.23 6.09
N PRO A 30 -8.71 -13.34 5.47
CA PRO A 30 -8.48 -14.59 6.17
C PRO A 30 -7.53 -14.48 7.38
N ALA A 31 -6.61 -13.52 7.38
CA ALA A 31 -5.73 -13.25 8.52
C ALA A 31 -6.49 -12.82 9.80
N GLN A 32 -7.75 -12.39 9.68
CA GLN A 32 -8.59 -12.01 10.80
C GLN A 32 -9.24 -13.24 11.49
N TYR A 33 -9.31 -14.40 10.82
CA TYR A 33 -10.01 -15.58 11.30
C TYR A 33 -9.48 -16.10 12.64
N PRO A 34 -8.16 -16.29 12.85
CA PRO A 34 -7.67 -16.87 14.11
C PRO A 34 -8.10 -16.07 15.33
N ALA A 35 -7.93 -14.74 15.31
CA ALA A 35 -8.27 -13.88 16.43
C ALA A 35 -9.78 -13.90 16.75
N VAL A 36 -10.63 -13.94 15.73
CA VAL A 36 -12.10 -14.01 15.92
C VAL A 36 -12.51 -15.38 16.42
N ILE A 37 -11.92 -16.46 15.91
CA ILE A 37 -12.19 -17.82 16.39
C ILE A 37 -11.79 -17.98 17.87
N ASP A 38 -10.64 -17.43 18.27
CA ASP A 38 -10.18 -17.48 19.66
C ASP A 38 -11.10 -16.68 20.59
N GLU A 39 -11.58 -15.52 20.15
CA GLU A 39 -12.56 -14.72 20.90
C GLU A 39 -13.89 -15.48 21.06
N LEU A 40 -14.39 -16.09 19.99
CA LEU A 40 -15.61 -16.90 20.02
C LEU A 40 -15.49 -18.13 20.94
N LYS A 41 -14.34 -18.82 20.92
CA LYS A 41 -14.10 -19.96 21.81
C LYS A 41 -14.04 -19.56 23.28
N ARG A 42 -13.47 -18.40 23.58
CA ARG A 42 -13.30 -17.90 24.93
C ARG A 42 -14.60 -17.33 25.51
N ASP A 43 -15.28 -16.49 24.74
CA ASP A 43 -16.35 -15.62 25.22
C ASP A 43 -17.74 -15.98 24.64
N GLY A 44 -17.81 -16.90 23.68
CA GLY A 44 -19.04 -17.30 22.97
C GLY A 44 -19.56 -16.28 21.97
N ALA A 45 -18.98 -15.08 21.91
CA ALA A 45 -19.38 -13.99 21.04
C ALA A 45 -18.21 -13.02 20.79
N THR A 46 -18.28 -12.25 19.71
CA THR A 46 -17.34 -11.15 19.49
C THR A 46 -17.74 -9.91 20.26
N THR A 47 -16.75 -9.15 20.75
CA THR A 47 -17.00 -7.88 21.45
C THR A 47 -17.42 -6.77 20.48
N GLY A 48 -18.04 -5.71 21.01
CA GLY A 48 -18.35 -4.50 20.24
C GLY A 48 -17.09 -3.83 19.68
N ALA A 49 -15.99 -3.85 20.43
CA ALA A 49 -14.70 -3.31 20.00
C ALA A 49 -14.14 -4.08 18.79
N THR A 50 -14.18 -5.42 18.82
CA THR A 50 -13.78 -6.28 17.70
C THR A 50 -14.61 -5.97 16.46
N ARG A 51 -15.94 -5.92 16.59
CA ARG A 51 -16.83 -5.61 15.45
C ARG A 51 -16.60 -4.22 14.88
N THR A 52 -16.35 -3.22 15.72
CA THR A 52 -16.04 -1.85 15.26
C THR A 52 -14.73 -1.80 14.49
N ARG A 53 -13.68 -2.46 14.98
CA ARG A 53 -12.39 -2.56 14.29
C ARG A 53 -12.54 -3.25 12.93
N LEU A 54 -13.20 -4.41 12.88
CA LEU A 54 -13.44 -5.14 11.65
C LEU A 54 -14.27 -4.34 10.63
N ALA A 55 -15.24 -3.55 11.10
CA ALA A 55 -16.00 -2.65 10.23
C ALA A 55 -15.13 -1.52 9.66
N ALA A 56 -14.19 -0.97 10.43
CA ALA A 56 -13.24 0.00 9.92
C ALA A 56 -12.33 -0.60 8.85
N ASP A 57 -11.82 -1.82 9.07
CA ASP A 57 -11.02 -2.56 8.09
C ASP A 57 -11.81 -2.79 6.79
N ALA A 58 -13.09 -3.16 6.89
CA ALA A 58 -13.98 -3.38 5.76
C ALA A 58 -14.24 -2.10 4.95
N PHE A 59 -14.46 -0.96 5.61
CA PHE A 59 -14.59 0.32 4.91
C PHE A 59 -13.27 0.77 4.27
N ALA A 60 -12.12 0.50 4.90
CA ALA A 60 -10.81 0.76 4.30
C ALA A 60 -10.61 -0.07 3.03
N LEU A 61 -10.99 -1.37 3.05
CA LEU A 61 -10.95 -2.23 1.87
C LEU A 61 -11.79 -1.66 0.72
N THR A 62 -13.06 -1.33 0.97
CA THR A 62 -13.94 -0.81 -0.10
C THR A 62 -13.48 0.54 -0.64
N ALA A 63 -12.99 1.43 0.22
CA ALA A 63 -12.43 2.73 -0.20
C ALA A 63 -11.18 2.56 -1.07
N THR A 64 -10.28 1.64 -0.70
CA THR A 64 -9.07 1.34 -1.48
C THR A 64 -9.42 0.71 -2.83
N TYR A 65 -10.43 -0.16 -2.86
CA TYR A 65 -10.96 -0.77 -4.07
C TYR A 65 -11.53 0.28 -5.03
N ASP A 66 -12.40 1.16 -4.55
CA ASP A 66 -12.99 2.25 -5.34
C ASP A 66 -11.93 3.24 -5.84
N ALA A 67 -10.90 3.52 -5.04
CA ALA A 67 -9.78 4.35 -5.47
C ALA A 67 -9.01 3.72 -6.64
N ALA A 68 -8.82 2.40 -6.63
CA ALA A 68 -8.18 1.67 -7.73
C ALA A 68 -9.03 1.70 -9.01
N ILE A 69 -10.34 1.49 -8.89
CA ILE A 69 -11.29 1.60 -10.01
C ILE A 69 -11.26 3.01 -10.59
N SER A 70 -11.36 4.04 -9.75
CA SER A 70 -11.32 5.44 -10.18
C SER A 70 -10.04 5.76 -10.95
N ARG A 71 -8.88 5.28 -10.46
CA ARG A 71 -7.61 5.46 -11.16
C ARG A 71 -7.61 4.78 -12.52
N PHE A 72 -8.09 3.52 -12.60
CA PHE A 72 -8.20 2.79 -13.86
C PHE A 72 -9.12 3.50 -14.85
N MET A 73 -10.32 3.91 -14.43
CA MET A 73 -11.28 4.58 -15.32
C MET A 73 -10.72 5.90 -15.89
N ARG A 74 -9.90 6.62 -15.12
CA ARG A 74 -9.22 7.83 -15.60
C ARG A 74 -8.21 7.54 -16.72
N THR A 75 -7.56 6.37 -16.72
CA THR A 75 -6.67 5.98 -17.84
C THR A 75 -7.45 5.69 -19.12
N GLN A 76 -8.74 5.33 -19.02
CA GLN A 76 -9.60 5.07 -20.16
C GLN A 76 -10.25 6.35 -20.74
N ALA A 77 -10.35 7.40 -19.91
CA ALA A 77 -10.91 8.70 -20.29
C ALA A 77 -9.98 9.83 -19.81
N PRO A 78 -8.81 9.99 -20.43
CA PRO A 78 -7.87 11.03 -20.03
C PRO A 78 -8.51 12.41 -20.26
N SER A 79 -8.37 13.27 -19.28
CA SER A 79 -8.81 14.68 -19.34
C SER A 79 -7.60 15.60 -19.22
N GLU A 80 -7.70 16.78 -19.81
CA GLU A 80 -6.71 17.84 -19.58
C GLU A 80 -6.82 18.38 -18.16
N GLY A 81 -5.67 18.58 -17.50
CA GLY A 81 -5.57 19.16 -16.17
C GLY A 81 -5.66 18.15 -15.01
N LEU A 82 -5.60 18.70 -13.79
CA LEU A 82 -5.66 17.91 -12.57
C LEU A 82 -7.11 17.66 -12.15
N PRO A 83 -7.44 16.47 -11.62
CA PRO A 83 -8.80 16.15 -11.19
C PRO A 83 -9.17 16.91 -9.91
N GLU A 84 -10.41 17.38 -9.82
CA GLU A 84 -10.94 18.02 -8.60
C GLU A 84 -10.96 17.09 -7.38
N ARG A 85 -11.09 15.77 -7.61
CA ARG A 85 -11.05 14.73 -6.57
C ARG A 85 -10.07 13.66 -6.97
N LEU A 86 -9.06 13.44 -6.13
CA LEU A 86 -8.02 12.42 -6.33
C LEU A 86 -8.08 11.40 -5.18
N PRO A 87 -8.83 10.30 -5.32
CA PRO A 87 -8.80 9.23 -4.34
C PRO A 87 -7.48 8.48 -4.42
N ILE A 88 -6.84 8.25 -3.27
CA ILE A 88 -5.59 7.51 -3.15
C ILE A 88 -5.84 6.32 -2.22
N GLY A 89 -5.82 5.12 -2.79
CA GLY A 89 -5.86 3.87 -2.03
C GLY A 89 -4.45 3.37 -1.78
N LEU A 90 -4.09 3.19 -0.51
CA LEU A 90 -2.78 2.72 -0.09
C LEU A 90 -2.91 1.44 0.74
N ILE A 91 -2.05 0.46 0.44
CA ILE A 91 -1.93 -0.80 1.18
C ILE A 91 -0.58 -0.81 1.89
N LYS A 92 -0.59 -1.05 3.19
CA LYS A 92 0.64 -1.17 3.98
C LYS A 92 1.44 -2.39 3.53
N VAL A 93 2.72 -2.19 3.29
CA VAL A 93 3.68 -3.26 2.93
C VAL A 93 4.39 -3.74 4.18
N THR A 94 5.00 -2.82 4.94
CA THR A 94 5.75 -3.14 6.16
C THR A 94 5.88 -1.91 7.05
N ASP A 95 6.14 -2.12 8.32
CA ASP A 95 6.67 -1.08 9.19
C ASP A 95 8.12 -0.82 8.83
N VAL A 96 8.58 0.42 8.99
CA VAL A 96 9.99 0.75 8.87
C VAL A 96 10.60 0.92 10.26
N ARG A 97 11.92 0.76 10.37
CA ARG A 97 12.62 0.80 11.66
C ARG A 97 12.33 2.09 12.44
N TYR A 98 12.22 3.24 11.78
CA TYR A 98 11.76 4.54 12.29
C TYR A 98 11.42 5.46 11.12
N GLY A 99 10.69 6.54 11.38
CA GLY A 99 10.34 7.55 10.39
C GLY A 99 11.52 8.44 10.00
N GLU A 100 11.26 9.73 9.72
CA GLU A 100 12.32 10.69 9.40
C GLU A 100 13.30 10.84 10.58
N ASN A 101 12.78 10.87 11.81
CA ASN A 101 13.56 10.93 13.04
C ASN A 101 13.41 9.64 13.86
N PRO A 102 14.41 9.26 14.68
CA PRO A 102 14.45 7.98 15.39
C PRO A 102 13.25 7.70 16.31
N HIS A 103 12.60 8.73 16.83
CA HIS A 103 11.44 8.61 17.73
C HIS A 103 10.10 8.50 16.97
N GLN A 104 10.09 8.70 15.67
CA GLN A 104 8.89 8.66 14.85
C GLN A 104 8.62 7.24 14.34
N ARG A 105 7.34 6.86 14.32
CA ARG A 105 6.92 5.65 13.62
C ARG A 105 6.77 5.94 12.13
N GLY A 106 7.04 4.94 11.31
CA GLY A 106 6.83 5.02 9.86
C GLY A 106 6.47 3.66 9.28
N ALA A 107 5.87 3.68 8.12
CA ALA A 107 5.54 2.47 7.38
C ALA A 107 5.65 2.72 5.86
N LEU A 108 5.99 1.67 5.13
CA LEU A 108 5.95 1.66 3.68
C LEU A 108 4.55 1.26 3.22
N TYR A 109 3.98 2.04 2.33
CA TYR A 109 2.72 1.76 1.66
C TYR A 109 2.93 1.67 0.15
N ARG A 110 2.07 0.92 -0.53
CA ARG A 110 1.98 0.88 -1.98
C ARG A 110 0.58 1.22 -2.47
N THR A 111 0.46 1.70 -3.67
CA THR A 111 -0.83 1.74 -4.39
C THR A 111 -1.19 0.33 -4.88
N ILE A 112 -2.46 0.09 -5.20
CA ILE A 112 -2.85 -1.11 -5.93
C ILE A 112 -2.21 -1.07 -7.33
N GLY A 113 -1.49 -2.11 -7.69
CA GLY A 113 -0.68 -2.22 -8.91
C GLY A 113 0.82 -2.33 -8.60
N ASP A 114 1.64 -2.34 -9.63
CA ASP A 114 3.08 -2.51 -9.49
C ASP A 114 3.75 -1.30 -8.86
N SER A 115 4.67 -1.57 -7.95
CA SER A 115 5.56 -0.57 -7.38
C SER A 115 6.97 -1.19 -7.28
N PRO A 116 7.99 -0.59 -7.90
CA PRO A 116 9.36 -1.12 -7.89
C PRO A 116 9.91 -1.37 -6.48
N LEU A 117 9.53 -0.54 -5.50
CA LEU A 117 9.99 -0.67 -4.12
C LEU A 117 9.37 -1.87 -3.38
N VAL A 118 8.21 -2.35 -3.83
CA VAL A 118 7.52 -3.48 -3.20
C VAL A 118 8.15 -4.80 -3.60
N SER A 119 8.78 -4.87 -4.78
CA SER A 119 9.52 -6.04 -5.25
C SER A 119 10.95 -6.11 -4.73
N MET A 120 11.41 -5.09 -4.00
CA MET A 120 12.75 -5.06 -3.42
C MET A 120 12.90 -6.07 -2.29
N THR A 121 13.95 -6.88 -2.35
CA THR A 121 14.30 -7.83 -1.28
C THR A 121 15.52 -7.34 -0.51
N VAL A 122 15.40 -7.21 0.80
CA VAL A 122 16.53 -6.94 1.69
C VAL A 122 17.22 -8.26 1.98
N LEU A 123 18.41 -8.48 1.41
CA LEU A 123 19.14 -9.75 1.52
C LEU A 123 19.82 -9.91 2.86
N GLN A 124 20.29 -8.83 3.47
CA GLN A 124 20.97 -8.85 4.77
C GLN A 124 21.00 -7.46 5.40
N GLY A 125 21.29 -7.40 6.70
CA GLY A 125 21.42 -6.16 7.43
C GLY A 125 20.20 -5.87 8.31
N LYS A 126 20.12 -4.63 8.81
CA LYS A 126 19.01 -4.16 9.63
C LYS A 126 17.80 -3.78 8.77
N GLU A 127 16.62 -3.81 9.34
CA GLU A 127 15.42 -3.24 8.72
C GLU A 127 15.68 -1.80 8.27
N LEU A 128 15.12 -1.46 7.09
CA LEU A 128 15.29 -0.14 6.51
C LEU A 128 14.49 0.90 7.30
N SER A 129 15.06 2.09 7.42
CA SER A 129 14.36 3.28 7.93
C SER A 129 13.71 4.05 6.78
N PHE A 130 12.88 5.03 7.11
CA PHE A 130 12.34 5.99 6.15
C PHE A 130 13.43 6.61 5.26
N ASN A 131 14.54 7.10 5.87
CA ASN A 131 15.64 7.71 5.12
C ASN A 131 16.34 6.72 4.18
N ASN A 132 16.44 5.44 4.56
CA ASN A 132 17.01 4.44 3.67
C ASN A 132 16.11 4.22 2.43
N TYR A 133 14.79 4.21 2.61
CA TYR A 133 13.87 4.13 1.46
C TYR A 133 13.97 5.37 0.56
N LEU A 134 14.10 6.58 1.11
CA LEU A 134 14.32 7.79 0.32
C LEU A 134 15.61 7.70 -0.52
N ASP A 135 16.72 7.26 0.10
CA ASP A 135 17.99 7.09 -0.59
C ASP A 135 17.88 6.05 -1.72
N VAL A 136 17.22 4.91 -1.47
CA VAL A 136 16.99 3.88 -2.50
C VAL A 136 16.11 4.41 -3.63
N MET A 137 15.06 5.16 -3.34
CA MET A 137 14.20 5.77 -4.36
C MET A 137 14.97 6.77 -5.22
N GLY A 138 15.77 7.62 -4.60
CA GLY A 138 16.62 8.59 -5.29
C GLY A 138 17.65 7.89 -6.20
N ALA A 139 18.30 6.84 -5.69
CA ALA A 139 19.24 6.04 -6.48
C ALA A 139 18.56 5.37 -7.68
N PHE A 140 17.42 4.72 -7.45
CA PHE A 140 16.65 4.04 -8.49
C PHE A 140 16.16 5.01 -9.58
N ALA A 141 15.65 6.18 -9.19
CA ALA A 141 15.21 7.19 -10.14
C ALA A 141 16.38 7.66 -11.01
N LEU A 142 17.53 7.96 -10.41
CA LEU A 142 18.71 8.45 -11.12
C LEU A 142 19.28 7.39 -12.10
N VAL A 143 19.44 6.13 -11.68
CA VAL A 143 19.96 5.09 -12.59
C VAL A 143 18.97 4.76 -13.72
N ARG A 144 17.67 4.87 -13.47
CA ARG A 144 16.65 4.71 -14.52
C ARG A 144 16.77 5.81 -15.58
N ASP A 145 16.99 7.04 -15.17
CA ASP A 145 17.10 8.20 -16.07
C ASP A 145 18.43 8.19 -16.85
N LEU A 146 19.52 7.69 -16.24
CA LEU A 146 20.82 7.51 -16.88
C LEU A 146 20.87 6.30 -17.83
N GLY A 147 20.00 5.30 -17.61
CA GLY A 147 19.93 4.11 -18.45
C GLY A 147 20.78 2.93 -17.97
N ALA A 148 20.77 1.86 -18.75
CA ALA A 148 21.48 0.62 -18.42
C ALA A 148 23.00 0.85 -18.33
N GLY A 149 23.65 0.15 -17.38
CA GLY A 149 25.08 0.28 -17.12
C GLY A 149 25.46 1.48 -16.26
N SER A 150 24.49 2.21 -15.70
CA SER A 150 24.74 3.33 -14.80
C SER A 150 24.85 2.90 -13.33
N ILE A 151 25.54 3.73 -12.56
CA ILE A 151 25.71 3.61 -11.11
C ILE A 151 25.39 4.95 -10.48
N ALA A 152 24.71 4.93 -9.33
CA ALA A 152 24.48 6.11 -8.51
C ALA A 152 24.88 5.86 -7.06
N ILE A 153 25.46 6.87 -6.42
CA ILE A 153 25.79 6.92 -5.00
C ILE A 153 24.94 8.03 -4.39
N ILE A 154 24.02 7.67 -3.49
CA ILE A 154 23.09 8.59 -2.87
C ILE A 154 23.37 8.70 -1.38
N LYS A 155 23.29 9.91 -0.85
CA LYS A 155 23.33 10.17 0.59
C LYS A 155 22.39 11.33 0.90
N HIS A 156 21.52 11.14 1.90
CA HIS A 156 20.50 12.13 2.28
C HIS A 156 19.65 12.60 1.09
N ASN A 157 19.20 11.62 0.30
CA ASN A 157 18.38 11.82 -0.89
C ASN A 157 19.02 12.70 -1.98
N ASN A 158 20.35 12.88 -1.93
CA ASN A 158 21.09 13.64 -2.92
C ASN A 158 22.19 12.78 -3.55
N PRO A 159 22.46 12.93 -4.86
CA PRO A 159 23.53 12.23 -5.51
C PRO A 159 24.89 12.79 -5.04
N CYS A 160 25.73 11.91 -4.49
CA CYS A 160 27.14 12.19 -4.21
C CYS A 160 28.01 11.90 -5.43
N GLY A 161 27.53 11.01 -6.30
CA GLY A 161 28.19 10.67 -7.55
C GLY A 161 27.28 9.79 -8.40
N ALA A 162 27.48 9.87 -9.69
CA ALA A 162 26.87 9.00 -10.67
C ALA A 162 27.85 8.75 -11.81
N ALA A 163 27.82 7.56 -12.38
CA ALA A 163 28.57 7.20 -13.54
C ALA A 163 27.70 6.38 -14.50
N TRP A 164 27.92 6.56 -15.77
CA TRP A 164 27.31 5.79 -16.83
C TRP A 164 28.42 5.29 -17.75
N GLN A 165 28.39 4.02 -18.04
CA GLN A 165 29.29 3.44 -19.02
C GLN A 165 28.56 3.47 -20.37
N GLY A 166 28.85 4.47 -21.19
CA GLY A 166 28.48 4.45 -22.61
C GLY A 166 29.09 3.23 -23.30
N ASP A 167 28.62 2.90 -24.50
CA ASP A 167 29.12 1.77 -25.27
C ASP A 167 30.65 1.75 -25.26
N VAL A 168 31.22 0.78 -24.56
CA VAL A 168 32.60 0.43 -24.68
C VAL A 168 32.67 -0.46 -25.92
N LEU A 169 33.04 0.14 -27.03
CA LEU A 169 33.45 -0.59 -28.20
C LEU A 169 34.71 -1.41 -27.92
#